data_9a08229f641cd28d4fd8b074f0c1e70d
#
_entry.id   9a08229f641cd28d4fd8b074f0c1e70d
#
_cell.length_a   1.000
_cell.length_b   1.000
_cell.length_c   1.000
_cell.angle_alpha   90.00
_cell.angle_beta   90.00
_cell.angle_gamma   90.00
#
_symmetry.space_group_name_H-M   'P 1'
#
loop_
_entity.id
_entity.type
_entity.pdbx_description
1 polymer ?
#
loop_
_entity_poly.entity_id
_entity_poly.type
_entity_poly.pdbx_seq_one_letter_code
_entity_poly.pdbx_strand_id
1 'polypeptide(L)'
;MLSQVASGFTEFDPPKGRPSTADGPLGWPGYDEMRARAQDRTGETESVVCGTGRIGGTDAVLLGFEFGYLGGSLGERTGDRIEAAHTRARELRLPVVTLVATGGSRMQEGMRALVQLQRVARQTALTAAAGLPQLAVVRDPTTGGGWATLAAGADVVLGLPGAQAAFAGSRVRPPEADPAAYTVEAQHAAGHIDRIVPEAELPTALSRWLTLLGGSADRPQRPEPVPVPYALPGPTACGRLPDSGPEAVARARAAGRPRAAAYLDAFLTGREELGGDRCSGTDAGVLCGFGVHEGRAVAYAAQCGTPTRPAGYRTVARLVRMAGRLRIPVLTLIDTPGAANGPEDERAGAGPAIAEVFTAVAEATVPITSLLIGEGGSGGALALAAPGRLWVTPDSYFSVIAPEASAAILKRDPDQVPRTAEELRLRPQDAVELDVARGVVETAHGAARTPGVPRPELRPDEE
;
A
#
# COMPACT_ATOMS: atom_id res chain seq x y z
N MET A 1 26.01 -6.24 2.04
CA MET A 1 24.55 -6.19 2.08
C MET A 1 23.89 -6.76 0.82
N LEU A 2 24.25 -6.39 -0.42
CA LEU A 2 23.64 -7.00 -1.63
C LEU A 2 23.70 -8.54 -1.58
N SER A 3 24.84 -9.11 -1.21
CA SER A 3 25.04 -10.54 -1.03
C SER A 3 24.25 -11.19 0.13
N GLN A 4 23.74 -10.39 1.04
CA GLN A 4 22.90 -10.88 2.15
C GLN A 4 21.42 -10.98 1.73
N VAL A 5 20.96 -10.13 0.82
CA VAL A 5 19.56 -10.09 0.39
C VAL A 5 19.31 -10.82 -0.92
N ALA A 6 20.33 -10.97 -1.77
CA ALA A 6 20.20 -11.57 -3.09
C ALA A 6 21.29 -12.61 -3.36
N SER A 7 20.95 -13.64 -4.11
CA SER A 7 21.90 -14.60 -4.70
C SER A 7 22.18 -14.26 -6.16
N GLY A 8 23.35 -14.66 -6.66
CA GLY A 8 23.70 -14.52 -8.08
C GLY A 8 23.77 -13.06 -8.55
N PHE A 9 24.21 -12.15 -7.67
CA PHE A 9 24.35 -10.73 -8.06
C PHE A 9 25.36 -10.57 -9.17
N THR A 10 24.95 -9.88 -10.24
CA THR A 10 25.79 -9.53 -11.38
C THR A 10 25.71 -8.03 -11.58
N GLU A 11 26.83 -7.34 -11.37
CA GLU A 11 26.91 -5.88 -11.54
C GLU A 11 26.78 -5.51 -13.02
N PHE A 12 26.10 -4.38 -13.29
CA PHE A 12 26.08 -3.78 -14.62
C PHE A 12 27.38 -3.04 -14.90
N ASP A 13 27.82 -3.10 -16.15
CA ASP A 13 28.90 -2.24 -16.60
C ASP A 13 28.54 -0.77 -16.35
N PRO A 14 29.44 0.02 -15.72
CA PRO A 14 29.19 1.42 -15.49
C PRO A 14 28.92 2.16 -16.81
N PRO A 15 27.88 3.01 -16.87
CA PRO A 15 27.62 3.78 -18.06
C PRO A 15 28.81 4.72 -18.37
N LYS A 16 29.08 4.95 -19.68
CA LYS A 16 30.08 5.91 -20.11
C LYS A 16 29.65 7.30 -19.64
N GLY A 17 30.32 7.81 -18.61
CA GLY A 17 30.08 9.14 -18.08
C GLY A 17 30.78 10.21 -18.96
N ARG A 18 30.46 11.48 -18.67
CA ARG A 18 31.22 12.59 -19.23
C ARG A 18 32.71 12.53 -18.85
N PRO A 19 33.62 13.04 -19.65
CA PRO A 19 35.01 13.17 -19.25
C PRO A 19 35.13 13.91 -17.91
N SER A 20 35.89 13.35 -17.00
CA SER A 20 36.14 13.97 -15.70
C SER A 20 37.13 15.15 -15.89
N THR A 21 36.79 16.29 -15.33
CA THR A 21 37.71 17.38 -15.12
C THR A 21 38.48 17.16 -13.83
N ALA A 22 39.69 17.70 -13.68
CA ALA A 22 40.42 17.65 -12.42
C ALA A 22 39.57 18.22 -11.28
N ASP A 23 39.53 17.52 -10.16
CA ASP A 23 38.70 17.86 -8.99
C ASP A 23 37.21 18.05 -9.30
N GLY A 24 36.71 17.31 -10.30
CA GLY A 24 35.32 17.25 -10.67
C GLY A 24 34.76 18.48 -11.40
N PRO A 25 33.43 18.57 -11.54
CA PRO A 25 32.80 19.59 -12.40
C PRO A 25 32.93 21.03 -11.89
N LEU A 26 33.28 21.24 -10.65
CA LEU A 26 33.48 22.55 -10.06
C LEU A 26 34.97 22.86 -9.83
N GLY A 27 35.89 21.92 -10.11
CA GLY A 27 37.29 22.06 -9.70
C GLY A 27 37.41 22.16 -8.16
N TRP A 28 36.65 21.38 -7.42
CA TRP A 28 36.65 21.42 -5.95
C TRP A 28 37.96 20.87 -5.39
N PRO A 29 38.81 21.71 -4.75
CA PRO A 29 40.15 21.31 -4.37
C PRO A 29 40.18 20.02 -3.52
N GLY A 30 40.95 19.01 -3.93
CA GLY A 30 41.10 17.73 -3.24
C GLY A 30 39.95 16.74 -3.45
N TYR A 31 39.02 17.02 -4.36
CA TYR A 31 37.90 16.10 -4.60
C TYR A 31 38.35 14.78 -5.20
N ASP A 32 39.29 14.78 -6.14
CA ASP A 32 39.85 13.55 -6.72
C ASP A 32 40.57 12.70 -5.68
N GLU A 33 41.29 13.32 -4.73
CA GLU A 33 41.89 12.60 -3.60
C GLU A 33 40.84 12.02 -2.64
N MET A 34 39.75 12.74 -2.40
CA MET A 34 38.64 12.22 -1.57
C MET A 34 38.01 10.98 -2.22
N ARG A 35 37.82 10.99 -3.54
CA ARG A 35 37.33 9.86 -4.30
C ARG A 35 38.28 8.66 -4.26
N ALA A 36 39.58 8.88 -4.47
CA ALA A 36 40.59 7.84 -4.39
C ALA A 36 40.62 7.18 -3.00
N ARG A 37 40.64 7.97 -1.93
CA ARG A 37 40.59 7.44 -0.55
C ARG A 37 39.30 6.69 -0.26
N ALA A 38 38.16 7.12 -0.81
CA ALA A 38 36.91 6.41 -0.67
C ALA A 38 36.93 5.06 -1.40
N GLN A 39 37.50 5.03 -2.62
CA GLN A 39 37.69 3.80 -3.39
C GLN A 39 38.63 2.82 -2.67
N ASP A 40 39.77 3.29 -2.17
CA ASP A 40 40.72 2.44 -1.41
C ASP A 40 40.09 1.80 -0.17
N ARG A 41 39.20 2.54 0.50
CA ARG A 41 38.51 2.06 1.71
C ARG A 41 37.37 1.10 1.43
N THR A 42 36.60 1.32 0.36
CA THR A 42 35.36 0.58 0.09
C THR A 42 35.50 -0.47 -1.01
N GLY A 43 36.51 -0.34 -1.86
CA GLY A 43 36.62 -1.09 -3.11
C GLY A 43 35.69 -0.61 -4.23
N GLU A 44 34.82 0.37 -3.94
CA GLU A 44 33.83 0.87 -4.87
C GLU A 44 34.29 2.11 -5.63
N THR A 45 33.83 2.26 -6.87
CA THR A 45 34.17 3.40 -7.72
C THR A 45 33.11 4.50 -7.69
N GLU A 46 31.96 4.25 -7.02
CA GLU A 46 30.86 5.20 -6.83
C GLU A 46 30.01 4.80 -5.62
N SER A 47 29.16 5.72 -5.15
CA SER A 47 28.28 5.56 -3.98
C SER A 47 27.13 4.60 -4.20
N VAL A 48 26.88 4.12 -5.40
CA VAL A 48 25.85 3.12 -5.72
C VAL A 48 26.41 2.03 -6.64
N VAL A 49 26.12 0.79 -6.30
CA VAL A 49 26.37 -0.39 -7.12
C VAL A 49 25.02 -0.86 -7.67
N CYS A 50 24.95 -1.11 -8.97
CA CYS A 50 23.72 -1.51 -9.66
C CYS A 50 23.95 -2.81 -10.42
N GLY A 51 22.95 -3.70 -10.37
CA GLY A 51 23.04 -4.98 -11.08
C GLY A 51 21.74 -5.75 -11.03
N THR A 52 21.77 -6.99 -11.48
CA THR A 52 20.70 -7.96 -11.31
C THR A 52 21.06 -8.97 -10.23
N GLY A 53 20.04 -9.50 -9.56
CA GLY A 53 20.17 -10.58 -8.59
C GLY A 53 18.83 -11.23 -8.31
N ARG A 54 18.87 -12.34 -7.61
CA ARG A 54 17.66 -13.10 -7.28
C ARG A 54 17.36 -13.02 -5.79
N ILE A 55 16.16 -12.58 -5.45
CA ILE A 55 15.65 -12.50 -4.07
C ILE A 55 14.52 -13.52 -3.94
N GLY A 56 14.71 -14.60 -3.14
CA GLY A 56 13.70 -15.65 -2.87
C GLY A 56 13.20 -16.30 -4.15
N GLY A 57 13.61 -16.28 -5.25
CA GLY A 57 13.12 -16.89 -6.50
C GLY A 57 12.68 -15.88 -7.54
N THR A 58 12.63 -14.60 -7.21
CA THR A 58 12.29 -13.49 -8.13
C THR A 58 13.56 -12.75 -8.55
N ASP A 59 13.79 -12.62 -9.86
CA ASP A 59 14.83 -11.77 -10.40
C ASP A 59 14.46 -10.30 -10.25
N ALA A 60 15.42 -9.47 -9.87
CA ALA A 60 15.23 -8.05 -9.63
C ALA A 60 16.44 -7.24 -10.06
N VAL A 61 16.23 -5.98 -10.42
CA VAL A 61 17.31 -5.00 -10.52
C VAL A 61 17.54 -4.42 -9.12
N LEU A 62 18.79 -4.45 -8.69
CA LEU A 62 19.23 -4.06 -7.36
C LEU A 62 20.09 -2.82 -7.43
N LEU A 63 19.81 -1.86 -6.55
CA LEU A 63 20.61 -0.67 -6.34
C LEU A 63 21.08 -0.68 -4.88
N GLY A 64 22.36 -0.89 -4.63
CA GLY A 64 22.95 -0.91 -3.29
C GLY A 64 23.80 0.33 -3.05
N PHE A 65 23.45 1.14 -2.06
CA PHE A 65 24.26 2.29 -1.68
C PHE A 65 25.40 1.89 -0.75
N GLU A 66 26.62 2.36 -1.06
CA GLU A 66 27.79 2.26 -0.19
C GLU A 66 28.03 3.59 0.52
N PHE A 67 27.63 3.66 1.79
CA PHE A 67 27.76 4.88 2.59
C PHE A 67 29.23 5.28 2.82
N GLY A 68 30.12 4.29 2.87
CA GLY A 68 31.56 4.51 2.98
C GLY A 68 32.12 5.31 1.81
N TYR A 69 31.51 5.25 0.61
CA TYR A 69 31.92 6.06 -0.51
C TYR A 69 31.26 7.44 -0.44
N LEU A 70 32.01 8.43 0.04
CA LEU A 70 31.62 9.84 0.15
C LEU A 70 30.24 10.05 0.83
N GLY A 71 29.93 9.27 1.88
CA GLY A 71 28.68 9.36 2.62
C GLY A 71 27.46 8.89 1.79
N GLY A 72 27.65 8.00 0.85
CA GLY A 72 26.55 7.52 -0.02
C GLY A 72 25.94 8.64 -0.88
N SER A 73 26.66 9.75 -1.09
CA SER A 73 26.10 10.96 -1.70
C SER A 73 25.85 10.80 -3.19
N LEU A 74 24.75 11.43 -3.68
CA LEU A 74 24.36 11.41 -5.08
C LEU A 74 25.15 12.45 -5.87
N GLY A 75 26.08 12.00 -6.69
CA GLY A 75 26.78 12.78 -7.71
C GLY A 75 26.26 12.48 -9.12
N GLU A 76 26.86 13.11 -10.12
CA GLU A 76 26.48 12.94 -11.53
C GLU A 76 26.60 11.46 -11.96
N ARG A 77 27.71 10.79 -11.63
CA ARG A 77 27.91 9.37 -11.94
C ARG A 77 26.99 8.45 -11.17
N THR A 78 26.63 8.80 -9.94
CA THR A 78 25.58 8.07 -9.19
C THR A 78 24.26 8.13 -9.95
N GLY A 79 23.88 9.33 -10.42
CA GLY A 79 22.69 9.54 -11.24
C GLY A 79 22.71 8.72 -12.53
N ASP A 80 23.84 8.68 -13.23
CA ASP A 80 24.01 7.89 -14.45
C ASP A 80 23.81 6.39 -14.20
N ARG A 81 24.37 5.85 -13.11
CA ARG A 81 24.18 4.43 -12.73
C ARG A 81 22.73 4.12 -12.39
N ILE A 82 22.06 4.98 -11.63
CA ILE A 82 20.65 4.82 -11.28
C ILE A 82 19.76 4.86 -12.52
N GLU A 83 19.98 5.82 -13.42
CA GLU A 83 19.24 5.93 -14.68
C GLU A 83 19.42 4.68 -15.56
N ALA A 84 20.65 4.19 -15.71
CA ALA A 84 20.96 2.97 -16.44
C ALA A 84 20.28 1.75 -15.82
N ALA A 85 20.28 1.62 -14.48
CA ALA A 85 19.64 0.54 -13.76
C ALA A 85 18.12 0.53 -13.97
N HIS A 86 17.45 1.67 -13.84
CA HIS A 86 16.00 1.78 -14.11
C HIS A 86 15.67 1.51 -15.59
N THR A 87 16.50 1.94 -16.51
CA THR A 87 16.34 1.65 -17.94
C THR A 87 16.44 0.14 -18.17
N ARG A 88 17.44 -0.50 -17.56
CA ARG A 88 17.64 -1.95 -17.65
C ARG A 88 16.49 -2.72 -17.00
N ALA A 89 15.96 -2.23 -15.89
CA ALA A 89 14.77 -2.81 -15.26
C ALA A 89 13.55 -2.82 -16.22
N ARG A 90 13.33 -1.72 -16.95
CA ARG A 90 12.24 -1.64 -17.93
C ARG A 90 12.47 -2.57 -19.12
N GLU A 91 13.70 -2.65 -19.64
CA GLU A 91 14.07 -3.56 -20.73
C GLU A 91 13.88 -5.04 -20.35
N LEU A 92 14.34 -5.42 -19.15
CA LEU A 92 14.24 -6.78 -18.62
C LEU A 92 12.86 -7.08 -18.01
N ARG A 93 12.01 -6.07 -17.83
CA ARG A 93 10.73 -6.14 -17.16
C ARG A 93 10.81 -6.67 -15.73
N LEU A 94 11.83 -6.25 -15.00
CA LEU A 94 12.11 -6.67 -13.64
C LEU A 94 11.71 -5.60 -12.62
N PRO A 95 11.28 -5.99 -11.40
CA PRO A 95 11.11 -5.07 -10.29
C PRO A 95 12.44 -4.44 -9.89
N VAL A 96 12.37 -3.28 -9.22
CA VAL A 96 13.54 -2.57 -8.70
C VAL A 96 13.55 -2.64 -7.18
N VAL A 97 14.68 -3.02 -6.60
CA VAL A 97 14.90 -3.00 -5.15
C VAL A 97 16.09 -2.10 -4.84
N THR A 98 15.85 -1.04 -4.07
CA THR A 98 16.88 -0.07 -3.70
C THR A 98 17.21 -0.16 -2.20
N LEU A 99 18.46 -0.46 -1.88
CA LEU A 99 18.98 -0.47 -0.51
C LEU A 99 19.65 0.89 -0.25
N VAL A 100 18.88 1.85 0.28
CA VAL A 100 19.29 3.26 0.37
C VAL A 100 20.09 3.50 1.65
N ALA A 101 21.29 4.09 1.51
CA ALA A 101 22.07 4.67 2.60
C ALA A 101 22.81 5.90 2.05
N THR A 102 22.33 7.09 2.35
CA THR A 102 22.83 8.32 1.69
C THR A 102 22.72 9.56 2.58
N GLY A 103 23.73 10.41 2.51
CA GLY A 103 23.72 11.76 3.09
C GLY A 103 23.06 12.82 2.20
N GLY A 104 22.56 12.47 1.01
CA GLY A 104 21.94 13.41 0.07
C GLY A 104 22.83 13.78 -1.13
N SER A 105 22.65 14.97 -1.69
CA SER A 105 23.40 15.41 -2.89
C SER A 105 24.87 15.69 -2.57
N ARG A 106 25.77 15.34 -3.49
CA ARG A 106 27.22 15.51 -3.36
C ARG A 106 27.63 16.97 -3.50
N MET A 107 28.02 17.61 -2.40
CA MET A 107 28.33 19.04 -2.38
C MET A 107 29.46 19.44 -3.36
N GLN A 108 30.47 18.59 -3.53
CA GLN A 108 31.62 18.84 -4.41
C GLN A 108 31.25 18.95 -5.90
N GLU A 109 30.06 18.49 -6.25
CA GLU A 109 29.54 18.59 -7.62
C GLU A 109 28.45 19.67 -7.77
N GLY A 110 28.06 20.33 -6.67
CA GLY A 110 27.14 21.48 -6.64
C GLY A 110 25.81 21.22 -7.32
N MET A 111 25.37 22.13 -8.20
CA MET A 111 24.09 22.00 -8.89
C MET A 111 24.02 20.77 -9.82
N ARG A 112 25.16 20.25 -10.32
CA ARG A 112 25.18 19.01 -11.10
C ARG A 112 24.73 17.80 -10.29
N ALA A 113 25.11 17.73 -9.01
CA ALA A 113 24.60 16.75 -8.08
C ALA A 113 23.12 16.99 -7.76
N LEU A 114 22.72 18.26 -7.59
CA LEU A 114 21.33 18.58 -7.25
C LEU A 114 20.33 18.14 -8.34
N VAL A 115 20.64 18.38 -9.62
CA VAL A 115 19.74 18.00 -10.72
C VAL A 115 19.59 16.48 -10.90
N GLN A 116 20.46 15.67 -10.25
CA GLN A 116 20.30 14.21 -10.27
C GLN A 116 19.00 13.80 -9.59
N LEU A 117 18.51 14.56 -8.61
CA LEU A 117 17.24 14.28 -7.95
C LEU A 117 16.07 14.25 -8.95
N GLN A 118 16.02 15.19 -9.89
CA GLN A 118 15.00 15.21 -10.93
C GLN A 118 15.17 14.05 -11.92
N ARG A 119 16.41 13.70 -12.27
CA ARG A 119 16.70 12.55 -13.15
C ARG A 119 16.23 11.25 -12.48
N VAL A 120 16.57 11.04 -11.22
CA VAL A 120 16.14 9.87 -10.44
C VAL A 120 14.62 9.83 -10.35
N ALA A 121 13.95 10.92 -9.95
CA ALA A 121 12.50 11.00 -9.88
C ALA A 121 11.81 10.67 -11.22
N ARG A 122 12.38 11.13 -12.33
CA ARG A 122 11.90 10.77 -13.68
C ARG A 122 12.03 9.27 -13.94
N GLN A 123 13.14 8.65 -13.56
CA GLN A 123 13.35 7.21 -13.80
C GLN A 123 12.42 6.34 -12.94
N THR A 124 12.19 6.72 -11.68
CA THR A 124 11.20 6.03 -10.82
C THR A 124 9.79 6.16 -11.40
N ALA A 125 9.41 7.35 -11.87
CA ALA A 125 8.11 7.57 -12.51
C ALA A 125 7.94 6.74 -13.81
N LEU A 126 8.94 6.69 -14.68
CA LEU A 126 8.90 5.88 -15.90
C LEU A 126 8.83 4.37 -15.59
N THR A 127 9.51 3.92 -14.55
CA THR A 127 9.48 2.52 -14.10
C THR A 127 8.12 2.17 -13.50
N ALA A 128 7.53 3.08 -12.73
CA ALA A 128 6.16 2.94 -12.23
C ALA A 128 5.15 2.89 -13.39
N ALA A 129 5.25 3.79 -14.38
CA ALA A 129 4.38 3.80 -15.56
C ALA A 129 4.50 2.52 -16.41
N ALA A 130 5.67 1.86 -16.39
CA ALA A 130 5.86 0.56 -17.03
C ALA A 130 5.20 -0.60 -16.24
N GLY A 131 4.55 -0.34 -15.11
CA GLY A 131 3.89 -1.34 -14.24
C GLY A 131 4.87 -2.18 -13.44
N LEU A 132 6.11 -1.73 -13.25
CA LEU A 132 7.13 -2.47 -12.50
C LEU A 132 7.15 -2.05 -11.03
N PRO A 133 7.13 -3.00 -10.09
CA PRO A 133 7.21 -2.71 -8.66
C PRO A 133 8.55 -2.09 -8.27
N GLN A 134 8.51 -1.16 -7.32
CA GLN A 134 9.69 -0.52 -6.75
C GLN A 134 9.66 -0.64 -5.23
N LEU A 135 10.63 -1.32 -4.65
CA LEU A 135 10.79 -1.50 -3.22
C LEU A 135 12.01 -0.72 -2.75
N ALA A 136 11.90 -0.03 -1.63
CA ALA A 136 13.02 0.64 -1.00
C ALA A 136 13.26 0.11 0.41
N VAL A 137 14.52 -0.09 0.76
CA VAL A 137 14.98 -0.40 2.11
C VAL A 137 15.76 0.80 2.63
N VAL A 138 15.24 1.42 3.68
CA VAL A 138 15.88 2.55 4.38
C VAL A 138 16.89 2.01 5.36
N ARG A 139 18.17 2.35 5.13
CA ARG A 139 19.32 2.01 5.97
C ARG A 139 19.87 3.28 6.63
N ASP A 140 20.71 3.11 7.63
CA ASP A 140 21.30 4.22 8.35
C ASP A 140 22.55 4.81 7.64
N PRO A 141 22.59 6.12 7.43
CA PRO A 141 21.45 7.04 7.37
C PRO A 141 20.86 7.13 5.94
N THR A 142 19.59 7.48 5.83
CA THR A 142 18.95 7.83 4.56
C THR A 142 18.39 9.24 4.68
N THR A 143 19.10 10.23 4.13
CA THR A 143 18.73 11.64 4.28
C THR A 143 18.73 12.43 2.97
N GLY A 144 18.15 13.63 3.00
CA GLY A 144 18.13 14.58 1.89
C GLY A 144 17.36 14.08 0.69
N GLY A 145 17.90 14.40 -0.48
CA GLY A 145 17.29 14.04 -1.76
C GLY A 145 17.14 12.55 -2.00
N GLY A 146 18.02 11.72 -1.42
CA GLY A 146 17.91 10.26 -1.54
C GLY A 146 16.70 9.71 -0.79
N TRP A 147 16.39 10.24 0.40
CA TRP A 147 15.12 9.94 1.08
C TRP A 147 13.92 10.31 0.20
N ALA A 148 13.90 11.55 -0.32
CA ALA A 148 12.76 12.07 -1.07
C ALA A 148 12.52 11.36 -2.42
N THR A 149 13.58 10.93 -3.12
CA THR A 149 13.45 10.43 -4.52
C THR A 149 13.56 8.91 -4.65
N LEU A 150 14.37 8.25 -3.80
CA LEU A 150 14.62 6.81 -3.89
C LEU A 150 13.76 6.01 -2.92
N ALA A 151 13.56 6.52 -1.69
CA ALA A 151 12.82 5.80 -0.68
C ALA A 151 11.34 6.20 -0.65
N ALA A 152 11.01 7.46 -0.36
CA ALA A 152 9.62 7.91 -0.21
C ALA A 152 8.78 7.76 -1.50
N GLY A 153 9.41 7.77 -2.67
CA GLY A 153 8.76 7.55 -3.97
C GLY A 153 8.51 6.09 -4.33
N ALA A 154 9.00 5.13 -3.55
CA ALA A 154 8.82 3.70 -3.83
C ALA A 154 7.40 3.22 -3.47
N ASP A 155 6.98 2.12 -4.09
CA ASP A 155 5.68 1.48 -3.83
C ASP A 155 5.59 0.97 -2.40
N VAL A 156 6.66 0.29 -1.96
CA VAL A 156 6.81 -0.23 -0.60
C VAL A 156 8.13 0.25 -0.02
N VAL A 157 8.08 0.77 1.19
CA VAL A 157 9.26 1.25 1.93
C VAL A 157 9.40 0.45 3.21
N LEU A 158 10.51 -0.25 3.32
CA LEU A 158 10.91 -0.99 4.52
C LEU A 158 12.01 -0.21 5.24
N GLY A 159 11.96 -0.09 6.56
CA GLY A 159 12.98 0.57 7.37
C GLY A 159 13.73 -0.43 8.23
N LEU A 160 15.05 -0.31 8.32
CA LEU A 160 15.84 -1.04 9.32
C LEU A 160 15.69 -0.35 10.69
N PRO A 161 15.52 -1.11 11.77
CA PRO A 161 15.39 -0.53 13.12
C PRO A 161 16.51 0.45 13.47
N GLY A 162 16.16 1.58 14.04
CA GLY A 162 17.10 2.61 14.50
C GLY A 162 17.74 3.44 13.38
N ALA A 163 17.46 3.16 12.11
CA ALA A 163 18.02 3.95 11.02
C ALA A 163 17.46 5.37 11.00
N GLN A 164 18.27 6.32 10.63
CA GLN A 164 17.86 7.70 10.38
C GLN A 164 17.19 7.82 9.02
N ALA A 165 15.99 8.38 9.01
CA ALA A 165 15.20 8.63 7.81
C ALA A 165 14.60 10.04 7.88
N ALA A 166 15.11 10.98 7.09
CA ALA A 166 14.64 12.36 7.13
C ALA A 166 15.12 13.17 5.93
N PHE A 167 14.44 14.28 5.63
CA PHE A 167 14.96 15.22 4.64
C PHE A 167 16.18 15.98 5.18
N ALA A 168 16.14 16.41 6.45
CA ALA A 168 17.27 17.11 7.09
C ALA A 168 18.31 16.12 7.63
N GLY A 169 19.52 16.11 7.07
CA GLY A 169 20.66 15.40 7.64
C GLY A 169 21.05 15.93 9.01
N SER A 170 21.71 15.12 9.84
CA SER A 170 22.01 15.43 11.25
C SER A 170 22.77 16.75 11.46
N ARG A 171 23.58 17.17 10.48
CA ARG A 171 24.40 18.39 10.57
C ARG A 171 23.66 19.69 10.27
N VAL A 172 22.43 19.63 9.77
CA VAL A 172 21.64 20.81 9.37
C VAL A 172 20.29 20.89 10.11
N ARG A 173 20.09 20.02 11.11
CA ARG A 173 18.91 20.07 11.98
C ARG A 173 18.98 21.27 12.92
N PRO A 174 17.84 21.87 13.32
CA PRO A 174 17.82 22.83 14.39
C PRO A 174 18.47 22.28 15.67
N PRO A 175 19.21 23.09 16.44
CA PRO A 175 19.88 22.60 17.66
C PRO A 175 18.95 22.00 18.72
N GLU A 176 17.69 22.47 18.77
CA GLU A 176 16.63 22.02 19.68
C GLU A 176 15.78 20.90 19.12
N ALA A 177 16.10 20.39 17.91
CA ALA A 177 15.29 19.36 17.28
C ALA A 177 15.34 18.05 18.07
N ASP A 178 14.17 17.46 18.33
CA ASP A 178 14.09 16.12 18.92
C ASP A 178 14.69 15.07 17.96
N PRO A 179 15.78 14.38 18.30
CA PRO A 179 16.41 13.39 17.44
C PRO A 179 15.48 12.24 17.08
N ALA A 180 14.51 11.89 17.92
CA ALA A 180 13.57 10.81 17.68
C ALA A 180 12.70 11.06 16.45
N ALA A 181 12.40 12.31 16.09
CA ALA A 181 11.61 12.69 14.93
C ALA A 181 12.26 12.30 13.57
N TYR A 182 13.54 11.96 13.57
CA TYR A 182 14.32 11.67 12.36
C TYR A 182 14.66 10.18 12.19
N THR A 183 13.91 9.31 12.86
CA THR A 183 14.11 7.86 12.83
C THR A 183 13.08 7.16 11.94
N VAL A 184 13.41 5.92 11.51
CA VAL A 184 12.45 5.07 10.78
C VAL A 184 11.21 4.79 11.62
N GLU A 185 11.33 4.74 12.95
CA GLU A 185 10.21 4.54 13.87
C GLU A 185 9.22 5.71 13.80
N ALA A 186 9.72 6.93 13.83
CA ALA A 186 8.88 8.12 13.68
C ALA A 186 8.24 8.20 12.30
N GLN A 187 9.00 7.90 11.23
CA GLN A 187 8.49 7.88 9.87
C GLN A 187 7.44 6.78 9.69
N HIS A 188 7.60 5.63 10.33
CA HIS A 188 6.61 4.56 10.31
C HIS A 188 5.34 4.96 11.07
N ALA A 189 5.47 5.52 12.27
CA ALA A 189 4.33 6.01 13.04
C ALA A 189 3.55 7.12 12.30
N ALA A 190 4.24 7.92 11.50
CA ALA A 190 3.65 8.94 10.62
C ALA A 190 3.12 8.38 9.27
N GLY A 191 3.19 7.06 9.03
CA GLY A 191 2.69 6.45 7.80
C GLY A 191 3.52 6.71 6.54
N HIS A 192 4.78 7.08 6.69
CA HIS A 192 5.71 7.30 5.56
C HIS A 192 6.52 6.04 5.20
N ILE A 193 6.66 5.10 6.13
CA ILE A 193 7.30 3.79 5.96
C ILE A 193 6.26 2.72 6.22
N ASP A 194 6.22 1.69 5.36
CA ASP A 194 5.20 0.65 5.45
C ASP A 194 5.46 -0.33 6.60
N ARG A 195 6.73 -0.67 6.82
CA ARG A 195 7.11 -1.62 7.87
C ARG A 195 8.55 -1.43 8.33
N ILE A 196 8.79 -1.67 9.62
CA ILE A 196 10.14 -1.81 10.17
C ILE A 196 10.51 -3.30 10.17
N VAL A 197 11.66 -3.62 9.58
CA VAL A 197 12.10 -5.01 9.38
C VAL A 197 13.52 -5.16 9.90
N PRO A 198 13.77 -6.06 10.87
CA PRO A 198 15.12 -6.40 11.29
C PRO A 198 15.97 -6.91 10.11
N GLU A 199 17.26 -6.61 10.11
CA GLU A 199 18.17 -6.96 9.01
C GLU A 199 18.15 -8.48 8.69
N ALA A 200 18.08 -9.31 9.70
CA ALA A 200 18.01 -10.77 9.54
C ALA A 200 16.74 -11.26 8.82
N GLU A 201 15.64 -10.51 8.92
CA GLU A 201 14.35 -10.85 8.29
C GLU A 201 14.21 -10.22 6.89
N LEU A 202 15.09 -9.29 6.53
CA LEU A 202 14.98 -8.52 5.29
C LEU A 202 14.91 -9.38 4.03
N PRO A 203 15.72 -10.44 3.84
CA PRO A 203 15.61 -11.30 2.65
C PRO A 203 14.22 -11.92 2.50
N THR A 204 13.64 -12.38 3.62
CA THR A 204 12.31 -12.99 3.64
C THR A 204 11.22 -11.97 3.36
N ALA A 205 11.30 -10.78 3.96
CA ALA A 205 10.35 -9.70 3.71
C ALA A 205 10.37 -9.24 2.26
N LEU A 206 11.55 -9.01 1.68
CA LEU A 206 11.70 -8.65 0.28
C LEU A 206 11.17 -9.75 -0.66
N SER A 207 11.47 -11.02 -0.36
CA SER A 207 10.96 -12.15 -1.14
C SER A 207 9.44 -12.19 -1.17
N ARG A 208 8.77 -11.99 -0.03
CA ARG A 208 7.30 -11.95 0.06
C ARG A 208 6.72 -10.82 -0.78
N TRP A 209 7.23 -9.60 -0.64
CA TRP A 209 6.79 -8.46 -1.43
C TRP A 209 7.00 -8.67 -2.93
N LEU A 210 8.15 -9.20 -3.33
CA LEU A 210 8.43 -9.48 -4.74
C LEU A 210 7.53 -10.59 -5.30
N THR A 211 7.17 -11.59 -4.51
CA THR A 211 6.19 -12.62 -4.89
C THR A 211 4.80 -12.01 -5.11
N LEU A 212 4.37 -11.12 -4.21
CA LEU A 212 3.06 -10.48 -4.30
C LEU A 212 2.98 -9.46 -5.45
N LEU A 213 3.99 -8.63 -5.62
CA LEU A 213 3.98 -7.52 -6.57
C LEU A 213 4.65 -7.86 -7.90
N GLY A 214 5.61 -8.77 -7.90
CA GLY A 214 6.34 -9.22 -9.07
C GLY A 214 5.45 -9.90 -10.10
N GLY A 215 6.00 -10.20 -11.29
CA GLY A 215 5.25 -10.83 -12.38
C GLY A 215 4.17 -9.92 -13.00
N SER A 216 4.12 -8.65 -12.65
CA SER A 216 3.14 -7.69 -13.20
C SER A 216 3.22 -7.59 -14.73
N ALA A 217 4.40 -7.86 -15.28
CA ALA A 217 4.64 -7.89 -16.73
C ALA A 217 3.81 -8.96 -17.45
N ASP A 218 3.67 -10.13 -16.82
CA ASP A 218 3.01 -11.30 -17.39
C ASP A 218 1.53 -11.37 -17.03
N ARG A 219 1.04 -10.48 -16.16
CA ARG A 219 -0.38 -10.42 -15.81
C ARG A 219 -1.20 -9.90 -16.99
N PRO A 220 -2.40 -10.45 -17.20
CA PRO A 220 -3.31 -9.95 -18.23
C PRO A 220 -3.65 -8.48 -17.96
N GLN A 221 -3.91 -7.73 -19.03
CA GLN A 221 -4.31 -6.31 -18.90
C GLN A 221 -5.59 -6.13 -18.08
N ARG A 222 -6.51 -7.07 -18.19
CA ARG A 222 -7.73 -7.15 -17.37
C ARG A 222 -7.67 -8.47 -16.59
N PRO A 223 -7.20 -8.44 -15.33
CA PRO A 223 -7.20 -9.64 -14.50
C PRO A 223 -8.64 -10.07 -14.20
N GLU A 224 -8.82 -11.37 -13.96
CA GLU A 224 -10.11 -11.86 -13.48
C GLU A 224 -10.45 -11.24 -12.11
N PRO A 225 -11.75 -10.97 -11.87
CA PRO A 225 -12.22 -10.53 -10.58
C PRO A 225 -11.84 -11.50 -9.47
N VAL A 226 -11.64 -10.95 -8.27
CA VAL A 226 -11.54 -11.76 -7.05
C VAL A 226 -12.89 -12.44 -6.81
N PRO A 227 -12.94 -13.75 -6.54
CA PRO A 227 -14.17 -14.40 -6.12
C PRO A 227 -14.65 -13.79 -4.80
N VAL A 228 -15.97 -13.76 -4.61
CA VAL A 228 -16.57 -13.20 -3.38
C VAL A 228 -16.32 -14.18 -2.23
N PRO A 229 -15.78 -13.74 -1.09
CA PRO A 229 -15.64 -14.59 0.09
C PRO A 229 -17.02 -15.05 0.61
N TYR A 230 -17.09 -16.26 1.16
CA TYR A 230 -18.24 -16.70 1.92
C TYR A 230 -18.39 -15.88 3.20
N ALA A 231 -19.63 -15.73 3.70
CA ALA A 231 -19.85 -15.21 5.04
C ALA A 231 -19.26 -16.18 6.07
N LEU A 232 -18.49 -15.64 7.02
CA LEU A 232 -17.99 -16.45 8.13
C LEU A 232 -19.11 -16.63 9.17
N PRO A 233 -19.23 -17.84 9.78
CA PRO A 233 -20.22 -18.07 10.80
C PRO A 233 -19.95 -17.20 12.03
N GLY A 234 -20.95 -16.42 12.44
CA GLY A 234 -20.95 -15.63 13.67
C GLY A 234 -21.82 -16.26 14.73
N PRO A 235 -21.82 -15.72 15.96
CA PRO A 235 -22.65 -16.25 17.06
C PRO A 235 -24.15 -16.15 16.78
N THR A 236 -24.56 -15.28 15.87
CA THR A 236 -25.96 -15.11 15.42
C THR A 236 -26.28 -15.89 14.15
N ALA A 237 -25.29 -16.60 13.57
CA ALA A 237 -25.45 -17.34 12.34
C ALA A 237 -26.38 -18.57 12.51
N CYS A 238 -27.66 -18.33 12.34
CA CYS A 238 -28.68 -19.39 12.34
C CYS A 238 -29.02 -19.90 10.93
N GLY A 239 -28.23 -19.57 9.92
CA GLY A 239 -28.48 -19.91 8.51
C GLY A 239 -29.68 -19.18 7.89
N ARG A 240 -30.32 -18.28 8.62
CA ARG A 240 -31.51 -17.52 8.25
C ARG A 240 -31.17 -16.03 8.08
N LEU A 241 -31.75 -15.38 7.09
CA LEU A 241 -31.69 -13.93 6.93
C LEU A 241 -32.48 -13.22 8.04
N PRO A 242 -32.13 -11.98 8.41
CA PRO A 242 -32.90 -11.22 9.38
C PRO A 242 -34.31 -10.91 8.84
N ASP A 243 -35.32 -11.02 9.70
CA ASP A 243 -36.71 -10.78 9.33
C ASP A 243 -37.09 -9.29 9.41
N SER A 244 -36.29 -8.50 10.15
CA SER A 244 -36.55 -7.06 10.35
C SER A 244 -35.30 -6.22 10.28
N GLY A 245 -35.48 -4.89 10.02
CA GLY A 245 -34.40 -3.93 10.05
C GLY A 245 -33.67 -3.86 11.40
N PRO A 246 -34.37 -3.80 12.55
CA PRO A 246 -33.74 -3.87 13.87
C PRO A 246 -32.89 -5.13 14.09
N GLU A 247 -33.37 -6.29 13.63
CA GLU A 247 -32.60 -7.55 13.71
C GLU A 247 -31.32 -7.48 12.86
N ALA A 248 -31.39 -6.93 11.65
CA ALA A 248 -30.22 -6.74 10.79
C ALA A 248 -29.16 -5.86 11.46
N VAL A 249 -29.59 -4.74 12.06
CA VAL A 249 -28.71 -3.84 12.83
C VAL A 249 -28.09 -4.55 14.03
N ALA A 250 -28.89 -5.29 14.80
CA ALA A 250 -28.39 -6.02 15.97
C ALA A 250 -27.35 -7.08 15.59
N ARG A 251 -27.58 -7.82 14.50
CA ARG A 251 -26.62 -8.81 13.99
C ARG A 251 -25.32 -8.15 13.51
N ALA A 252 -25.39 -7.08 12.73
CA ALA A 252 -24.23 -6.37 12.24
C ALA A 252 -23.38 -5.73 13.35
N ARG A 253 -23.99 -5.40 14.49
CA ARG A 253 -23.31 -4.82 15.66
C ARG A 253 -22.88 -5.85 16.71
N ALA A 254 -23.23 -7.13 16.52
CA ALA A 254 -22.90 -8.17 17.49
C ALA A 254 -21.38 -8.26 17.75
N ALA A 255 -20.98 -8.22 19.02
CA ALA A 255 -19.57 -8.17 19.42
C ALA A 255 -18.75 -9.40 18.98
N GLY A 256 -19.38 -10.59 18.97
CA GLY A 256 -18.73 -11.84 18.57
C GLY A 256 -18.72 -12.11 17.06
N ARG A 257 -19.20 -11.19 16.24
CA ARG A 257 -19.20 -11.32 14.79
C ARG A 257 -17.77 -11.31 14.23
N PRO A 258 -17.46 -12.15 13.21
CA PRO A 258 -16.19 -12.08 12.50
C PRO A 258 -15.96 -10.68 11.89
N ARG A 259 -14.76 -10.15 12.06
CA ARG A 259 -14.33 -8.86 11.54
C ARG A 259 -13.38 -9.05 10.37
N ALA A 260 -12.95 -7.94 9.76
CA ALA A 260 -12.10 -7.90 8.58
C ALA A 260 -10.88 -8.85 8.64
N ALA A 261 -10.14 -8.87 9.75
CA ALA A 261 -8.98 -9.74 9.89
C ALA A 261 -9.32 -11.22 9.73
N ALA A 262 -10.42 -11.69 10.35
CA ALA A 262 -10.88 -13.07 10.23
C ALA A 262 -11.24 -13.44 8.77
N TYR A 263 -11.90 -12.53 8.05
CA TYR A 263 -12.22 -12.74 6.63
C TYR A 263 -10.96 -12.81 5.78
N LEU A 264 -9.99 -11.92 6.00
CA LEU A 264 -8.72 -11.91 5.29
C LEU A 264 -7.92 -13.19 5.57
N ASP A 265 -7.86 -13.65 6.83
CA ASP A 265 -7.14 -14.85 7.23
C ASP A 265 -7.79 -16.14 6.68
N ALA A 266 -9.12 -16.16 6.55
CA ALA A 266 -9.85 -17.28 5.95
C ALA A 266 -9.73 -17.30 4.40
N PHE A 267 -9.58 -16.14 3.77
CA PHE A 267 -9.59 -16.01 2.32
C PHE A 267 -8.19 -16.04 1.70
N LEU A 268 -7.17 -15.49 2.38
CA LEU A 268 -5.81 -15.35 1.87
C LEU A 268 -4.87 -16.36 2.55
N THR A 269 -4.03 -17.02 1.77
CA THR A 269 -3.02 -17.95 2.30
C THR A 269 -1.77 -17.28 2.86
N GLY A 270 -1.65 -15.98 2.72
CA GLY A 270 -0.58 -15.13 3.25
C GLY A 270 -0.82 -13.70 2.80
N ARG A 271 -0.41 -12.74 3.62
CA ARG A 271 -0.59 -11.31 3.32
C ARG A 271 0.53 -10.46 3.90
N GLU A 272 0.80 -9.36 3.25
CA GLU A 272 1.67 -8.28 3.71
C GLU A 272 0.86 -6.97 3.77
N GLU A 273 1.03 -6.22 4.85
CA GLU A 273 0.29 -4.98 5.07
C GLU A 273 1.02 -3.78 4.49
N LEU A 274 0.24 -2.89 3.89
CA LEU A 274 0.68 -1.60 3.37
C LEU A 274 0.37 -0.54 4.42
N GLY A 275 1.39 0.11 4.99
CA GLY A 275 1.25 1.04 6.09
C GLY A 275 1.08 2.49 5.66
N GLY A 276 0.10 3.18 6.26
CA GLY A 276 -0.07 4.62 6.20
C GLY A 276 -0.40 5.23 4.83
N ASP A 277 -0.72 6.51 4.89
CA ASP A 277 -1.23 7.29 3.74
C ASP A 277 -0.16 8.06 2.97
N ARG A 278 1.09 8.03 3.41
CA ARG A 278 2.21 8.88 2.90
C ARG A 278 2.00 10.39 3.10
N CYS A 279 0.98 10.78 3.85
CA CYS A 279 0.62 12.16 4.13
C CYS A 279 0.56 12.47 5.62
N SER A 280 1.38 11.79 6.40
CA SER A 280 1.50 11.92 7.86
C SER A 280 0.33 11.35 8.66
N GLY A 281 -0.35 10.32 8.12
CA GLY A 281 -1.46 9.68 8.80
C GLY A 281 -1.47 8.16 8.72
N THR A 282 -2.01 7.55 9.79
CA THR A 282 -2.33 6.12 9.87
C THR A 282 -3.75 5.96 10.42
N ASP A 283 -4.39 4.85 10.09
CA ASP A 283 -5.70 4.47 10.63
C ASP A 283 -5.71 2.97 10.96
N ALA A 284 -5.71 2.64 12.24
CA ALA A 284 -5.80 1.26 12.71
C ALA A 284 -7.17 0.59 12.41
N GLY A 285 -8.17 1.39 12.05
CA GLY A 285 -9.50 0.93 11.63
C GLY A 285 -9.58 0.46 10.18
N VAL A 286 -8.47 0.50 9.43
CA VAL A 286 -8.40 0.07 8.02
C VAL A 286 -7.16 -0.79 7.79
N LEU A 287 -7.36 -2.00 7.27
CA LEU A 287 -6.30 -2.89 6.82
C LEU A 287 -6.18 -2.79 5.30
N CYS A 288 -5.02 -2.41 4.82
CA CYS A 288 -4.67 -2.40 3.40
C CYS A 288 -3.45 -3.27 3.14
N GLY A 289 -3.39 -3.92 1.99
CA GLY A 289 -2.21 -4.72 1.64
C GLY A 289 -2.43 -5.63 0.44
N PHE A 290 -1.54 -6.59 0.33
CA PHE A 290 -1.56 -7.61 -0.72
C PHE A 290 -1.47 -8.99 -0.10
N GLY A 291 -2.18 -9.96 -0.67
CA GLY A 291 -2.16 -11.34 -0.23
C GLY A 291 -2.28 -12.31 -1.40
N VAL A 292 -2.31 -13.60 -1.09
CA VAL A 292 -2.44 -14.66 -2.09
C VAL A 292 -3.76 -15.39 -1.89
N HIS A 293 -4.56 -15.49 -2.94
CA HIS A 293 -5.75 -16.33 -3.00
C HIS A 293 -5.61 -17.32 -4.16
N GLU A 294 -5.62 -18.63 -3.87
CA GLU A 294 -5.46 -19.70 -4.87
C GLU A 294 -4.26 -19.48 -5.81
N GLY A 295 -3.11 -19.09 -5.25
CA GLY A 295 -1.88 -18.86 -5.99
C GLY A 295 -1.81 -17.53 -6.75
N ARG A 296 -2.84 -16.68 -6.70
CA ARG A 296 -2.90 -15.37 -7.36
C ARG A 296 -2.79 -14.23 -6.35
N ALA A 297 -2.07 -13.19 -6.72
CA ALA A 297 -2.00 -11.98 -5.92
C ALA A 297 -3.35 -11.24 -5.92
N VAL A 298 -3.76 -10.77 -4.75
CA VAL A 298 -4.97 -9.98 -4.50
C VAL A 298 -4.59 -8.78 -3.64
N ALA A 299 -4.98 -7.58 -4.07
CA ALA A 299 -4.93 -6.40 -3.22
C ALA A 299 -6.17 -6.36 -2.32
N TYR A 300 -6.03 -5.96 -1.08
CA TYR A 300 -7.19 -5.87 -0.17
C TYR A 300 -7.23 -4.54 0.58
N ALA A 301 -8.46 -4.02 0.76
CA ALA A 301 -8.76 -2.91 1.65
C ALA A 301 -9.95 -3.29 2.52
N ALA A 302 -9.81 -3.21 3.83
CA ALA A 302 -10.81 -3.73 4.76
C ALA A 302 -11.03 -2.78 5.94
N GLN A 303 -12.30 -2.36 6.14
CA GLN A 303 -12.72 -1.61 7.31
C GLN A 303 -12.96 -2.55 8.48
N CYS A 304 -12.57 -2.16 9.69
CA CYS A 304 -12.51 -3.03 10.87
C CYS A 304 -13.65 -2.80 11.88
N GLY A 305 -14.71 -2.10 11.51
CA GLY A 305 -15.87 -1.85 12.35
C GLY A 305 -15.76 -0.61 13.23
N THR A 306 -14.83 0.29 12.93
CA THR A 306 -14.67 1.60 13.57
C THR A 306 -14.96 2.73 12.58
N PRO A 307 -15.23 3.96 13.04
CA PRO A 307 -15.30 5.12 12.15
C PRO A 307 -14.00 5.28 11.39
N THR A 308 -14.07 5.27 10.06
CA THR A 308 -12.87 5.36 9.20
C THR A 308 -12.33 6.78 9.19
N ARG A 309 -11.06 6.94 9.50
CA ARG A 309 -10.37 8.24 9.53
C ARG A 309 -9.87 8.66 8.13
N PRO A 310 -9.58 9.96 7.90
CA PRO A 310 -9.08 10.43 6.61
C PRO A 310 -7.84 9.68 6.10
N ALA A 311 -6.90 9.33 7.00
CA ALA A 311 -5.73 8.54 6.65
C ALA A 311 -6.07 7.15 6.10
N GLY A 312 -7.09 6.49 6.67
CA GLY A 312 -7.58 5.20 6.18
C GLY A 312 -8.07 5.30 4.74
N TYR A 313 -8.90 6.31 4.43
CA TYR A 313 -9.37 6.55 3.06
C TYR A 313 -8.22 6.80 2.09
N ARG A 314 -7.25 7.67 2.43
CA ARG A 314 -6.08 7.91 1.56
C ARG A 314 -5.23 6.66 1.35
N THR A 315 -5.09 5.81 2.38
CA THR A 315 -4.40 4.52 2.25
C THR A 315 -5.12 3.59 1.27
N VAL A 316 -6.47 3.53 1.32
CA VAL A 316 -7.27 2.77 0.35
C VAL A 316 -7.09 3.30 -1.07
N ALA A 317 -7.16 4.62 -1.27
CA ALA A 317 -6.97 5.23 -2.59
C ALA A 317 -5.58 4.93 -3.16
N ARG A 318 -4.54 5.01 -2.32
CA ARG A 318 -3.16 4.61 -2.67
C ARG A 318 -3.09 3.15 -3.11
N LEU A 319 -3.72 2.24 -2.34
CA LEU A 319 -3.76 0.82 -2.66
C LEU A 319 -4.43 0.55 -4.00
N VAL A 320 -5.62 1.12 -4.24
CA VAL A 320 -6.39 0.90 -5.48
C VAL A 320 -5.59 1.37 -6.71
N ARG A 321 -4.97 2.55 -6.64
CA ARG A 321 -4.11 3.06 -7.73
C ARG A 321 -2.89 2.17 -7.97
N MET A 322 -2.25 1.70 -6.90
CA MET A 322 -1.11 0.78 -6.99
C MET A 322 -1.53 -0.57 -7.59
N ALA A 323 -2.66 -1.13 -7.13
CA ALA A 323 -3.21 -2.37 -7.66
C ALA A 323 -3.55 -2.26 -9.16
N GLY A 324 -4.17 -1.15 -9.58
CA GLY A 324 -4.45 -0.85 -10.98
C GLY A 324 -3.19 -0.87 -11.85
N ARG A 325 -2.14 -0.17 -11.41
CA ARG A 325 -0.86 -0.12 -12.11
C ARG A 325 -0.17 -1.47 -12.20
N LEU A 326 -0.24 -2.26 -11.14
CA LEU A 326 0.36 -3.61 -11.05
C LEU A 326 -0.55 -4.71 -11.61
N ARG A 327 -1.74 -4.38 -12.10
CA ARG A 327 -2.74 -5.32 -12.63
C ARG A 327 -3.11 -6.41 -11.62
N ILE A 328 -3.33 -6.03 -10.37
CA ILE A 328 -3.75 -6.91 -9.29
C ILE A 328 -5.21 -6.60 -8.97
N PRO A 329 -6.13 -7.59 -9.03
CA PRO A 329 -7.52 -7.36 -8.69
C PRO A 329 -7.67 -7.04 -7.19
N VAL A 330 -8.72 -6.29 -6.85
CA VAL A 330 -8.94 -5.77 -5.49
C VAL A 330 -10.13 -6.45 -4.83
N LEU A 331 -9.98 -6.79 -3.56
CA LEU A 331 -11.05 -7.17 -2.64
C LEU A 331 -11.26 -6.03 -1.64
N THR A 332 -12.49 -5.53 -1.50
CA THR A 332 -12.82 -4.61 -0.40
C THR A 332 -13.78 -5.28 0.57
N LEU A 333 -13.48 -5.19 1.87
CA LEU A 333 -14.36 -5.61 2.95
C LEU A 333 -14.88 -4.37 3.68
N ILE A 334 -16.20 -4.24 3.74
CA ILE A 334 -16.85 -3.03 4.26
C ILE A 334 -17.43 -3.32 5.62
N ASP A 335 -16.98 -2.58 6.63
CA ASP A 335 -17.47 -2.65 8.01
C ASP A 335 -17.10 -1.36 8.73
N THR A 336 -17.99 -0.38 8.69
CA THR A 336 -17.82 0.90 9.39
C THR A 336 -19.18 1.51 9.73
N PRO A 337 -19.35 2.11 10.91
CA PRO A 337 -20.53 2.93 11.20
C PRO A 337 -20.59 4.22 10.36
N GLY A 338 -19.50 4.56 9.66
CA GLY A 338 -19.35 5.73 8.82
C GLY A 338 -17.95 6.32 8.90
N ALA A 339 -17.75 7.47 8.26
CA ALA A 339 -16.52 8.23 8.37
C ALA A 339 -16.40 8.88 9.77
N ALA A 340 -15.18 8.95 10.29
CA ALA A 340 -14.87 9.77 11.43
C ALA A 340 -15.13 11.25 11.09
N ASN A 341 -15.86 11.94 11.95
CA ASN A 341 -16.36 13.30 11.71
C ASN A 341 -16.09 14.26 12.87
N GLY A 342 -15.12 13.91 13.71
CA GLY A 342 -14.65 14.80 14.78
C GLY A 342 -13.92 16.03 14.22
N PRO A 343 -13.73 17.09 15.04
CA PRO A 343 -13.03 18.30 14.60
C PRO A 343 -11.60 18.05 14.09
N GLU A 344 -10.93 17.03 14.59
CA GLU A 344 -9.59 16.62 14.13
C GLU A 344 -9.66 15.96 12.75
N ASP A 345 -10.65 15.10 12.52
CA ASP A 345 -10.83 14.41 11.24
C ASP A 345 -11.26 15.38 10.15
N GLU A 346 -12.11 16.37 10.48
CA GLU A 346 -12.45 17.44 9.56
C GLU A 346 -11.22 18.29 9.17
N ARG A 347 -10.36 18.66 10.15
CA ARG A 347 -9.10 19.37 9.86
C ARG A 347 -8.13 18.51 9.06
N ALA A 348 -8.15 17.18 9.25
CA ALA A 348 -7.34 16.23 8.49
C ALA A 348 -7.92 15.96 7.08
N GLY A 349 -9.05 16.58 6.71
CA GLY A 349 -9.64 16.53 5.38
C GLY A 349 -10.49 15.28 5.13
N ALA A 350 -11.47 15.00 5.98
CA ALA A 350 -12.38 13.87 5.82
C ALA A 350 -13.09 13.87 4.45
N GLY A 351 -13.69 14.97 4.05
CA GLY A 351 -14.35 15.10 2.74
C GLY A 351 -13.43 14.84 1.56
N PRO A 352 -12.31 15.56 1.41
CA PRO A 352 -11.31 15.29 0.37
C PRO A 352 -10.80 13.84 0.33
N ALA A 353 -10.54 13.22 1.48
CA ALA A 353 -10.04 11.84 1.55
C ALA A 353 -11.10 10.83 1.05
N ILE A 354 -12.37 11.02 1.39
CA ILE A 354 -13.48 10.21 0.88
C ILE A 354 -13.63 10.39 -0.64
N ALA A 355 -13.59 11.64 -1.13
CA ALA A 355 -13.65 11.93 -2.56
C ALA A 355 -12.52 11.27 -3.34
N GLU A 356 -11.32 11.20 -2.74
CA GLU A 356 -10.15 10.54 -3.34
C GLU A 356 -10.37 9.03 -3.53
N VAL A 357 -11.02 8.34 -2.58
CA VAL A 357 -11.38 6.91 -2.71
C VAL A 357 -12.44 6.73 -3.79
N PHE A 358 -13.52 7.54 -3.80
CA PHE A 358 -14.51 7.47 -4.86
C PHE A 358 -13.89 7.59 -6.25
N THR A 359 -12.98 8.55 -6.41
CA THR A 359 -12.24 8.74 -7.66
C THR A 359 -11.37 7.53 -7.99
N ALA A 360 -10.59 7.02 -7.03
CA ALA A 360 -9.72 5.87 -7.25
C ALA A 360 -10.51 4.60 -7.62
N VAL A 361 -11.66 4.38 -7.00
CA VAL A 361 -12.55 3.25 -7.32
C VAL A 361 -13.18 3.42 -8.70
N ALA A 362 -13.63 4.63 -9.06
CA ALA A 362 -14.23 4.93 -10.36
C ALA A 362 -13.22 4.80 -11.52
N GLU A 363 -11.97 5.20 -11.29
CA GLU A 363 -10.88 5.14 -12.28
C GLU A 363 -10.15 3.79 -12.30
N ALA A 364 -10.53 2.83 -11.45
CA ALA A 364 -9.82 1.57 -11.33
C ALA A 364 -9.78 0.79 -12.66
N THR A 365 -8.58 0.48 -13.10
CA THR A 365 -8.33 -0.31 -14.33
C THR A 365 -8.37 -1.81 -14.10
N VAL A 366 -8.53 -2.24 -12.85
CA VAL A 366 -8.65 -3.63 -12.42
C VAL A 366 -10.00 -3.86 -11.74
N PRO A 367 -10.55 -5.08 -11.79
CA PRO A 367 -11.81 -5.35 -11.13
C PRO A 367 -11.69 -5.25 -9.60
N ILE A 368 -12.70 -4.63 -9.00
CA ILE A 368 -12.85 -4.56 -7.54
C ILE A 368 -14.07 -5.40 -7.18
N THR A 369 -13.92 -6.33 -6.25
CA THR A 369 -14.99 -7.11 -5.64
C THR A 369 -15.21 -6.59 -4.22
N SER A 370 -16.44 -6.19 -3.87
CA SER A 370 -16.77 -5.62 -2.58
C SER A 370 -17.71 -6.53 -1.79
N LEU A 371 -17.41 -6.75 -0.52
CA LEU A 371 -18.26 -7.50 0.40
C LEU A 371 -18.54 -6.69 1.66
N LEU A 372 -19.81 -6.41 1.91
CA LEU A 372 -20.27 -5.83 3.18
C LEU A 372 -20.34 -6.93 4.22
N ILE A 373 -19.53 -6.81 5.26
CA ILE A 373 -19.40 -7.83 6.31
C ILE A 373 -19.98 -7.41 7.65
N GLY A 374 -20.49 -6.19 7.77
CA GLY A 374 -21.03 -5.63 8.99
C GLY A 374 -21.83 -4.36 8.77
N GLU A 375 -21.46 -3.27 9.45
CA GLU A 375 -22.13 -1.99 9.26
C GLU A 375 -21.66 -1.31 7.98
N GLY A 376 -22.61 -0.89 7.12
CA GLY A 376 -22.39 -0.07 5.94
C GLY A 376 -22.89 1.35 6.17
N GLY A 377 -22.15 2.14 6.95
CA GLY A 377 -22.55 3.48 7.35
C GLY A 377 -22.28 4.53 6.28
N SER A 378 -23.32 4.97 5.56
CA SER A 378 -23.32 6.16 4.73
C SER A 378 -22.25 6.19 3.62
N GLY A 379 -21.86 7.39 3.17
CA GLY A 379 -20.81 7.61 2.17
C GLY A 379 -19.45 7.06 2.54
N GLY A 380 -19.15 6.95 3.85
CA GLY A 380 -17.89 6.40 4.33
C GLY A 380 -17.73 4.90 4.05
N ALA A 381 -18.81 4.15 4.10
CA ALA A 381 -18.85 2.75 3.68
C ALA A 381 -18.96 2.63 2.16
N LEU A 382 -19.78 3.46 1.52
CA LEU A 382 -20.01 3.45 0.07
C LEU A 382 -18.72 3.71 -0.72
N ALA A 383 -17.80 4.50 -0.18
CA ALA A 383 -16.54 4.82 -0.85
C ALA A 383 -15.69 3.58 -1.22
N LEU A 384 -15.81 2.47 -0.46
CA LEU A 384 -15.12 1.22 -0.74
C LEU A 384 -15.97 0.26 -1.60
N ALA A 385 -17.24 0.57 -1.86
CA ALA A 385 -18.12 -0.28 -2.65
C ALA A 385 -17.92 -0.05 -4.15
N ALA A 386 -17.54 -1.10 -4.87
CA ALA A 386 -17.44 -1.02 -6.32
C ALA A 386 -18.83 -1.03 -6.97
N PRO A 387 -19.14 -0.08 -7.85
CA PRO A 387 -20.43 -0.05 -8.55
C PRO A 387 -20.74 -1.38 -9.25
N GLY A 388 -21.95 -1.90 -9.02
CA GLY A 388 -22.40 -3.16 -9.61
C GLY A 388 -21.65 -4.43 -9.18
N ARG A 389 -20.74 -4.35 -8.19
CA ARG A 389 -19.94 -5.47 -7.70
C ARG A 389 -19.86 -5.54 -6.18
N LEU A 390 -20.95 -5.17 -5.52
CA LEU A 390 -21.14 -5.27 -4.08
C LEU A 390 -21.97 -6.51 -3.74
N TRP A 391 -21.51 -7.29 -2.79
CA TRP A 391 -22.24 -8.37 -2.12
C TRP A 391 -22.37 -8.07 -0.63
N VAL A 392 -23.31 -8.71 0.03
CA VAL A 392 -23.60 -8.50 1.45
C VAL A 392 -23.65 -9.83 2.20
N THR A 393 -23.23 -9.84 3.44
CA THR A 393 -23.37 -11.02 4.33
C THR A 393 -24.74 -11.02 5.02
N PRO A 394 -25.21 -12.17 5.53
CA PRO A 394 -26.46 -12.22 6.32
C PRO A 394 -26.44 -11.36 7.58
N ASP A 395 -25.26 -11.11 8.16
CA ASP A 395 -25.06 -10.32 9.39
C ASP A 395 -24.56 -8.90 9.10
N SER A 396 -25.07 -8.29 8.04
CA SER A 396 -24.70 -6.93 7.63
C SER A 396 -25.94 -6.07 7.33
N TYR A 397 -25.75 -4.76 7.30
CA TYR A 397 -26.74 -3.83 6.76
C TYR A 397 -26.08 -2.63 6.08
N PHE A 398 -26.73 -2.04 5.09
CA PHE A 398 -26.30 -0.80 4.45
C PHE A 398 -27.31 0.31 4.72
N SER A 399 -26.83 1.49 5.12
CA SER A 399 -27.72 2.61 5.42
C SER A 399 -27.14 3.95 5.00
N VAL A 400 -28.04 4.86 4.57
CA VAL A 400 -27.68 6.25 4.33
C VAL A 400 -27.18 6.96 5.58
N ILE A 401 -27.70 6.56 6.75
CA ILE A 401 -27.32 7.06 8.08
C ILE A 401 -27.75 6.04 9.15
N ALA A 402 -27.11 6.05 10.30
CA ALA A 402 -27.51 5.18 11.42
C ALA A 402 -28.99 5.41 11.81
N PRO A 403 -29.77 4.34 12.13
CA PRO A 403 -31.19 4.46 12.46
C PRO A 403 -31.49 5.46 13.59
N GLU A 404 -30.61 5.52 14.59
CA GLU A 404 -30.69 6.46 15.72
C GLU A 404 -30.58 7.90 15.26
N ALA A 405 -29.61 8.17 14.40
CA ALA A 405 -29.41 9.51 13.83
C ALA A 405 -30.54 9.89 12.86
N SER A 406 -31.06 8.92 12.08
CA SER A 406 -32.24 9.14 11.24
C SER A 406 -33.47 9.48 12.08
N ALA A 407 -33.74 8.76 13.16
CA ALA A 407 -34.84 9.04 14.08
C ALA A 407 -34.70 10.46 14.67
N ALA A 408 -33.49 10.83 15.10
CA ALA A 408 -33.23 12.17 15.64
C ALA A 408 -33.46 13.28 14.61
N ILE A 409 -33.01 13.10 13.37
CA ILE A 409 -33.24 14.06 12.25
C ILE A 409 -34.74 14.21 11.98
N LEU A 410 -35.49 13.11 12.01
CA LEU A 410 -36.94 13.09 11.82
C LEU A 410 -37.71 13.55 13.05
N LYS A 411 -37.03 13.94 14.14
CA LYS A 411 -37.61 14.35 15.43
C LYS A 411 -38.54 13.29 16.03
N ARG A 412 -38.16 12.02 15.90
CA ARG A 412 -38.86 10.88 16.47
C ARG A 412 -38.33 10.59 17.87
N ASP A 413 -39.18 10.06 18.74
CA ASP A 413 -38.74 9.60 20.05
C ASP A 413 -37.80 8.39 19.94
N PRO A 414 -36.89 8.15 20.89
CA PRO A 414 -35.95 7.02 20.88
C PRO A 414 -36.60 5.64 20.77
N ASP A 415 -37.82 5.45 21.25
CA ASP A 415 -38.59 4.22 21.10
C ASP A 415 -39.02 3.93 19.64
N GLN A 416 -38.96 4.92 18.75
CA GLN A 416 -39.27 4.76 17.34
C GLN A 416 -38.05 4.41 16.47
N VAL A 417 -36.84 4.26 17.05
CA VAL A 417 -35.65 3.81 16.33
C VAL A 417 -35.87 2.46 15.63
N PRO A 418 -36.49 1.44 16.25
CA PRO A 418 -36.78 0.17 15.57
C PRO A 418 -37.67 0.36 14.33
N ARG A 419 -38.69 1.19 14.42
CA ARG A 419 -39.58 1.51 13.31
C ARG A 419 -38.79 2.25 12.19
N THR A 420 -37.92 3.17 12.58
CA THR A 420 -37.08 3.88 11.63
C THR A 420 -36.11 2.93 10.89
N ALA A 421 -35.54 1.96 11.58
CA ALA A 421 -34.71 0.92 10.98
C ALA A 421 -35.48 0.05 9.96
N GLU A 422 -36.76 -0.22 10.24
CA GLU A 422 -37.63 -0.96 9.30
C GLU A 422 -37.97 -0.11 8.07
N GLU A 423 -38.33 1.16 8.27
CA GLU A 423 -38.63 2.10 7.17
C GLU A 423 -37.43 2.37 6.27
N LEU A 424 -36.19 2.32 6.80
CA LEU A 424 -34.96 2.44 6.05
C LEU A 424 -34.61 1.20 5.22
N ARG A 425 -35.33 0.10 5.38
CA ARG A 425 -35.10 -1.15 4.64
C ARG A 425 -33.67 -1.64 4.76
N LEU A 426 -33.25 -1.95 5.98
CA LEU A 426 -31.82 -2.23 6.28
C LEU A 426 -31.43 -3.71 6.19
N ARG A 427 -32.35 -4.63 5.82
CA ARG A 427 -32.01 -6.05 5.73
C ARG A 427 -31.08 -6.31 4.52
N PRO A 428 -30.18 -7.30 4.58
CA PRO A 428 -29.33 -7.67 3.45
C PRO A 428 -30.12 -7.93 2.16
N GLN A 429 -31.28 -8.59 2.27
CA GLN A 429 -32.17 -8.84 1.13
C GLN A 429 -32.76 -7.54 0.54
N ASP A 430 -33.00 -6.52 1.37
CA ASP A 430 -33.48 -5.22 0.89
C ASP A 430 -32.41 -4.53 0.01
N ALA A 431 -31.12 -4.67 0.36
CA ALA A 431 -30.05 -4.14 -0.47
C ALA A 431 -30.00 -4.78 -1.88
N VAL A 432 -30.39 -6.07 -1.98
CA VAL A 432 -30.52 -6.78 -3.26
C VAL A 432 -31.78 -6.33 -4.01
N GLU A 433 -32.92 -6.23 -3.33
CA GLU A 433 -34.19 -5.76 -3.92
C GLU A 433 -34.12 -4.33 -4.44
N LEU A 434 -33.27 -3.49 -3.83
CA LEU A 434 -33.04 -2.11 -4.22
C LEU A 434 -31.91 -1.93 -5.24
N ASP A 435 -31.40 -3.01 -5.82
CA ASP A 435 -30.27 -3.05 -6.78
C ASP A 435 -28.97 -2.40 -6.27
N VAL A 436 -28.80 -2.31 -4.93
CA VAL A 436 -27.58 -1.82 -4.29
C VAL A 436 -26.52 -2.92 -4.23
N ALA A 437 -26.95 -4.16 -3.97
CA ALA A 437 -26.08 -5.32 -3.91
C ALA A 437 -26.49 -6.39 -4.92
N ARG A 438 -25.52 -7.14 -5.44
CA ARG A 438 -25.76 -8.25 -6.38
C ARG A 438 -26.39 -9.48 -5.72
N GLY A 439 -26.14 -9.68 -4.45
CA GLY A 439 -26.66 -10.84 -3.75
C GLY A 439 -26.20 -10.91 -2.30
N VAL A 440 -26.86 -11.75 -1.52
CA VAL A 440 -26.42 -12.15 -0.19
C VAL A 440 -25.55 -13.39 -0.33
N VAL A 441 -24.34 -13.35 0.24
CA VAL A 441 -23.42 -14.50 0.17
C VAL A 441 -23.84 -15.59 1.16
N GLU A 442 -23.57 -16.84 0.78
CA GLU A 442 -23.80 -17.99 1.66
C GLU A 442 -22.81 -17.99 2.83
N THR A 443 -23.25 -18.51 3.97
CA THR A 443 -22.39 -18.74 5.13
C THR A 443 -21.57 -20.01 4.92
N ALA A 444 -20.26 -19.94 5.16
CA ALA A 444 -19.40 -21.10 5.13
C ALA A 444 -19.84 -22.14 6.17
N HIS A 445 -20.32 -23.28 5.71
CA HIS A 445 -20.60 -24.42 6.58
C HIS A 445 -19.27 -25.12 6.87
N GLY A 446 -19.01 -25.47 8.13
CA GLY A 446 -17.78 -26.13 8.54
C GLY A 446 -17.45 -27.34 7.65
N ALA A 447 -16.21 -27.42 7.23
CA ALA A 447 -15.54 -28.32 6.34
C ALA A 447 -16.25 -29.65 6.02
N ALA A 448 -17.13 -29.63 5.00
CA ALA A 448 -17.43 -30.79 4.18
C ALA A 448 -17.53 -30.31 2.73
N ARG A 449 -16.42 -30.41 2.02
CA ARG A 449 -16.40 -30.26 0.56
C ARG A 449 -17.30 -31.36 -0.02
N THR A 450 -18.48 -30.98 -0.46
CA THR A 450 -19.25 -31.78 -1.42
C THR A 450 -18.97 -31.19 -2.79
N PRO A 451 -18.35 -31.95 -3.70
CA PRO A 451 -18.17 -31.50 -5.08
C PRO A 451 -19.54 -31.58 -5.78
N GLY A 452 -20.03 -30.49 -6.33
CA GLY A 452 -21.13 -30.54 -7.27
C GLY A 452 -22.34 -29.64 -7.03
N VAL A 453 -22.16 -28.44 -6.50
CA VAL A 453 -23.24 -27.42 -6.58
C VAL A 453 -22.88 -26.45 -7.73
N PRO A 454 -23.75 -26.29 -8.74
CA PRO A 454 -23.50 -25.35 -9.82
C PRO A 454 -23.46 -23.92 -9.28
N ARG A 455 -22.48 -23.17 -9.76
CA ARG A 455 -22.37 -21.71 -9.51
C ARG A 455 -23.65 -21.04 -9.99
N PRO A 456 -24.21 -20.04 -9.25
CA PRO A 456 -25.27 -19.23 -9.80
C PRO A 456 -24.78 -18.57 -11.08
N GLU A 457 -25.50 -18.77 -12.17
CA GLU A 457 -25.20 -18.18 -13.46
C GLU A 457 -25.19 -16.66 -13.34
N LEU A 458 -24.05 -16.07 -13.63
CA LEU A 458 -23.89 -14.63 -13.79
C LEU A 458 -24.77 -14.21 -14.98
N ARG A 459 -25.67 -13.26 -14.79
CA ARG A 459 -26.31 -12.58 -15.92
C ARG A 459 -25.22 -11.99 -16.80
N PRO A 460 -25.25 -12.17 -18.14
CA PRO A 460 -24.27 -11.58 -19.02
C PRO A 460 -24.30 -10.06 -18.90
N ASP A 461 -23.11 -9.46 -18.90
CA ASP A 461 -22.91 -8.01 -18.90
C ASP A 461 -23.58 -7.45 -20.17
N GLU A 462 -24.55 -6.57 -20.01
CA GLU A 462 -24.95 -5.67 -21.08
C GLU A 462 -23.86 -4.58 -21.19
N GLU A 463 -23.33 -4.43 -22.42
CA GLU A 463 -22.28 -3.49 -22.83
C GLU A 463 -22.58 -2.03 -22.52
#